data_6122d192081db286b94c0018382c7cb1
#
_entry.id   6122d192081db286b94c0018382c7cb1
#
_cell.length_a   1.000
_cell.length_b   1.000
_cell.length_c   1.000
_cell.angle_alpha   90.00
_cell.angle_beta   90.00
_cell.angle_gamma   90.00
#
_symmetry.space_group_name_H-M   'P 1'
#
loop_
_entity.id
_entity.type
_entity.pdbx_description
1 polymer ?
#
loop_
_entity_poly.entity_id
_entity_poly.type
_entity_poly.pdbx_seq_one_letter_code
_entity_poly.pdbx_strand_id
1 'polypeptide(L)'
;MHVVSIKIGDHCYHGLCDLGASVSAIPFSLYQEMKDEIAPTEIEGIDVTIKLANRDTISPIGILRDVEVLCGKIKYPTDILVLTTPQDKFCPIIFGRPFLNTVNAKLIVKRMLLQLAWEI
;
A
#
# COMPACT_ATOMS: atom_id res chain seq x y z
N MET A 1 14.71 0.48 4.71
CA MET A 1 13.38 0.72 4.15
C MET A 1 13.03 -0.39 3.18
N HIS A 2 11.87 -1.02 3.34
CA HIS A 2 11.52 -2.17 2.52
C HIS A 2 10.59 -1.79 1.38
N VAL A 3 10.94 -2.25 0.20
CA VAL A 3 10.10 -2.14 -0.99
C VAL A 3 9.59 -3.53 -1.33
N VAL A 4 8.30 -3.63 -1.61
CA VAL A 4 7.66 -4.88 -2.00
C VAL A 4 7.08 -4.73 -3.40
N SER A 5 7.20 -5.79 -4.20
CA SER A 5 6.57 -5.85 -5.52
C SER A 5 5.19 -6.49 -5.37
N ILE A 6 4.18 -5.79 -5.86
CA ILE A 6 2.79 -6.25 -5.78
C ILE A 6 2.11 -6.07 -7.14
N LYS A 7 0.92 -6.64 -7.24
CA LYS A 7 0.11 -6.53 -8.44
C LYS A 7 -1.31 -6.10 -8.07
N ILE A 8 -1.81 -5.11 -8.77
CA ILE A 8 -3.21 -4.70 -8.68
C ILE A 8 -3.77 -4.81 -10.10
N GLY A 9 -4.83 -5.60 -10.27
CA GLY A 9 -5.30 -5.97 -11.61
C GLY A 9 -4.17 -6.64 -12.39
N ASP A 10 -3.90 -6.17 -13.58
CA ASP A 10 -2.84 -6.72 -14.44
C ASP A 10 -1.52 -5.96 -14.35
N HIS A 11 -1.43 -4.96 -13.47
CA HIS A 11 -0.25 -4.09 -13.38
C HIS A 11 0.57 -4.34 -12.13
N CYS A 12 1.89 -4.37 -12.31
CA CYS A 12 2.86 -4.53 -11.23
C CYS A 12 3.31 -3.16 -10.74
N TYR A 13 3.41 -3.02 -9.41
CA TYR A 13 3.85 -1.80 -8.76
C TYR A 13 4.84 -2.13 -7.65
N HIS A 14 5.67 -1.14 -7.32
CA HIS A 14 6.47 -1.19 -6.10
C HIS A 14 5.74 -0.41 -5.01
N GLY A 15 5.65 -1.01 -3.85
CA GLY A 15 5.10 -0.36 -2.67
C GLY A 15 6.14 -0.21 -1.59
N LEU A 16 6.12 0.92 -0.90
CA LEU A 16 6.97 1.18 0.24
C LEU A 16 6.30 0.65 1.51
N CYS A 17 6.98 -0.22 2.23
CA CYS A 17 6.49 -0.71 3.51
C CYS A 17 6.86 0.28 4.61
N ASP A 18 5.87 0.94 5.18
CA ASP A 18 6.06 1.98 6.19
C ASP A 18 5.35 1.60 7.49
N LEU A 19 6.13 1.15 8.48
CA LEU A 19 5.62 0.79 9.80
C LEU A 19 5.14 2.01 10.60
N GLY A 20 5.56 3.20 10.22
CA GLY A 20 5.08 4.44 10.81
C GLY A 20 3.71 4.88 10.31
N ALA A 21 3.26 4.33 9.18
CA ALA A 21 1.97 4.68 8.62
C ALA A 21 0.85 3.81 9.20
N SER A 22 -0.23 4.45 9.63
CA SER A 22 -1.42 3.76 10.14
C SER A 22 -2.35 3.29 9.03
N VAL A 23 -2.14 3.73 7.81
CA VAL A 23 -2.98 3.43 6.65
C VAL A 23 -2.11 3.26 5.41
N SER A 24 -2.65 2.55 4.42
CA SER A 24 -2.05 2.48 3.09
C SER A 24 -2.59 3.63 2.23
N ALA A 25 -1.78 4.11 1.30
CA ALA A 25 -2.14 5.28 0.50
C ALA A 25 -1.53 5.24 -0.89
N ILE A 26 -2.25 5.84 -1.84
CA ILE A 26 -1.77 6.08 -3.20
C ILE A 26 -2.06 7.54 -3.59
N PRO A 27 -1.26 8.12 -4.50
CA PRO A 27 -1.61 9.43 -5.05
C PRO A 27 -2.78 9.32 -6.02
N PHE A 28 -3.54 10.41 -6.14
CA PHE A 28 -4.69 10.46 -7.04
C PHE A 28 -4.30 10.18 -8.49
N SER A 29 -3.13 10.64 -8.93
CA SER A 29 -2.64 10.37 -10.29
C SER A 29 -2.52 8.87 -10.57
N LEU A 30 -2.06 8.09 -9.60
CA LEU A 30 -1.99 6.63 -9.75
C LEU A 30 -3.39 6.03 -9.79
N TYR A 31 -4.30 6.51 -8.94
CA TYR A 31 -5.70 6.06 -8.98
C TYR A 31 -6.30 6.26 -10.38
N GLN A 32 -6.05 7.41 -11.01
CA GLN A 32 -6.56 7.67 -12.36
C GLN A 32 -6.01 6.70 -13.41
N GLU A 33 -4.77 6.26 -13.24
CA GLU A 33 -4.16 5.27 -14.13
C GLU A 33 -4.75 3.87 -13.96
N MET A 34 -5.14 3.51 -12.75
CA MET A 34 -5.56 2.13 -12.44
C MET A 34 -7.06 1.97 -12.22
N LYS A 35 -7.85 3.03 -12.27
CA LYS A 35 -9.27 2.97 -11.87
C LYS A 35 -10.09 1.93 -12.64
N ASP A 36 -9.77 1.69 -13.90
CA ASP A 36 -10.51 0.73 -14.72
C ASP A 36 -10.19 -0.73 -14.32
N GLU A 37 -9.06 -0.95 -13.66
CA GLU A 37 -8.64 -2.28 -13.23
C GLU A 37 -9.11 -2.63 -11.83
N ILE A 38 -9.34 -1.62 -11.00
CA ILE A 38 -9.85 -1.82 -9.64
C ILE A 38 -11.36 -1.65 -9.56
N ALA A 39 -12.04 -1.49 -10.71
CA ALA A 39 -13.49 -1.49 -10.75
C ALA A 39 -14.05 -2.82 -10.21
N PRO A 40 -15.14 -2.82 -9.47
CA PRO A 40 -16.08 -1.71 -9.28
C PRO A 40 -15.78 -0.82 -8.07
N THR A 41 -14.58 -0.82 -7.56
CA THR A 41 -14.23 -0.03 -6.38
C THR A 41 -14.27 1.46 -6.70
N GLU A 42 -15.12 2.19 -5.98
CA GLU A 42 -15.24 3.64 -6.10
C GLU A 42 -14.63 4.32 -4.89
N ILE A 43 -14.16 5.56 -5.07
CA ILE A 43 -13.67 6.36 -3.95
C ILE A 43 -14.85 6.75 -3.06
N GLU A 44 -14.80 6.34 -1.80
CA GLU A 44 -15.74 6.78 -0.77
C GLU A 44 -15.17 8.01 -0.06
N GLY A 45 -16.04 8.97 0.24
CA GLY A 45 -15.65 10.10 1.07
C GLY A 45 -15.30 9.64 2.49
N ILE A 46 -14.29 10.26 3.07
CA ILE A 46 -13.86 9.95 4.42
C ILE A 46 -13.49 11.24 5.16
N ASP A 47 -13.91 11.34 6.41
CA ASP A 47 -13.65 12.51 7.25
C ASP A 47 -12.49 12.21 8.20
N VAL A 48 -11.29 12.21 7.65
CA VAL A 48 -10.05 12.03 8.42
C VAL A 48 -9.00 13.00 7.92
N THR A 49 -8.06 13.32 8.80
CA THR A 49 -6.90 14.14 8.47
C THR A 49 -5.64 13.33 8.73
N ILE A 50 -4.72 13.36 7.80
CA ILE A 50 -3.44 12.64 7.91
C ILE A 50 -2.35 13.63 8.27
N LYS A 51 -1.57 13.28 9.28
CA LYS A 51 -0.39 14.04 9.67
C LYS A 51 0.83 13.48 8.97
N LEU A 52 1.52 14.35 8.24
CA LEU A 52 2.75 13.99 7.55
C LEU A 52 3.96 14.12 8.48
N ALA A 53 5.09 13.57 8.07
CA ALA A 53 6.32 13.61 8.84
C ALA A 53 6.83 15.04 9.11
N ASN A 54 6.56 15.99 8.21
CA ASN A 54 6.91 17.38 8.34
C ASN A 54 5.92 18.19 9.21
N ARG A 55 4.97 17.53 9.88
CA ARG A 55 3.89 18.09 10.69
C ARG A 55 2.75 18.76 9.92
N ASP A 56 2.83 18.81 8.60
CA ASP A 56 1.70 19.24 7.80
C ASP A 56 0.58 18.21 7.88
N THR A 57 -0.64 18.67 7.70
CA THR A 57 -1.81 17.80 7.65
C THR A 57 -2.44 17.87 6.26
N ILE A 58 -2.93 16.75 5.79
CA ILE A 58 -3.66 16.68 4.53
C ILE A 58 -4.97 15.91 4.74
N SER A 59 -5.99 16.31 3.97
CA SER A 59 -7.24 15.57 3.90
C SER A 59 -7.22 14.69 2.66
N PRO A 60 -7.44 13.38 2.78
CA PRO A 60 -7.50 12.53 1.60
C PRO A 60 -8.71 12.87 0.74
N ILE A 61 -8.63 12.56 -0.56
CA ILE A 61 -9.75 12.65 -1.48
C ILE A 61 -10.84 11.67 -1.05
N GLY A 62 -10.43 10.48 -0.59
CA GLY A 62 -11.31 9.46 -0.11
C GLY A 62 -10.56 8.17 0.13
N ILE A 63 -11.31 7.08 0.25
CA ILE A 63 -10.79 5.76 0.50
C ILE A 63 -11.33 4.76 -0.51
N LEU A 64 -10.47 3.85 -0.95
CA LEU A 64 -10.84 2.69 -1.74
C LEU A 64 -10.91 1.49 -0.80
N ARG A 65 -12.07 0.81 -0.76
CA ARG A 65 -12.27 -0.34 0.11
C ARG A 65 -11.94 -1.64 -0.63
N ASP A 66 -11.33 -2.56 0.09
CA ASP A 66 -11.12 -3.95 -0.35
C ASP A 66 -10.45 -4.08 -1.73
N VAL A 67 -9.45 -3.25 -1.99
CA VAL A 67 -8.65 -3.38 -3.21
C VAL A 67 -7.84 -4.68 -3.11
N GLU A 68 -7.98 -5.56 -4.09
CA GLU A 68 -7.21 -6.79 -4.12
C GLU A 68 -5.76 -6.53 -4.50
N VAL A 69 -4.87 -6.73 -3.56
CA VAL A 69 -3.43 -6.59 -3.76
C VAL A 69 -2.80 -7.97 -3.78
N LEU A 70 -2.26 -8.36 -4.91
CA LEU A 70 -1.54 -9.63 -5.04
C LEU A 70 -0.10 -9.44 -4.59
N CYS A 71 0.27 -10.11 -3.51
CA CYS A 71 1.63 -10.13 -3.00
C CYS A 71 2.10 -11.58 -2.93
N GLY A 72 3.08 -11.92 -3.77
CA GLY A 72 3.44 -13.32 -3.97
C GLY A 72 2.31 -14.07 -4.66
N LYS A 73 1.76 -15.08 -3.99
CA LYS A 73 0.67 -15.92 -4.53
C LYS A 73 -0.68 -15.64 -3.88
N ILE A 74 -0.75 -14.69 -2.96
CA ILE A 74 -1.93 -14.43 -2.15
C ILE A 74 -2.48 -13.05 -2.44
N LYS A 75 -3.79 -12.96 -2.61
CA LYS A 75 -4.52 -11.69 -2.74
C LYS A 75 -4.96 -11.22 -1.37
N TYR A 76 -4.61 -9.98 -1.05
CA TYR A 76 -4.96 -9.35 0.22
C TYR A 76 -5.93 -8.20 -0.03
N PRO A 77 -7.16 -8.24 0.52
CA PRO A 77 -8.04 -7.09 0.45
C PRO A 77 -7.46 -5.96 1.29
N THR A 78 -7.33 -4.79 0.71
CA THR A 78 -6.62 -3.67 1.33
C THR A 78 -7.40 -2.39 1.14
N ASP A 79 -7.63 -1.66 2.23
CA ASP A 79 -8.20 -0.33 2.17
C ASP A 79 -7.08 0.68 1.91
N ILE A 80 -7.26 1.52 0.91
CA ILE A 80 -6.22 2.43 0.44
C ILE A 80 -6.77 3.85 0.37
N LEU A 81 -6.13 4.78 1.06
CA LEU A 81 -6.46 6.20 0.95
C LEU A 81 -5.92 6.79 -0.35
N VAL A 82 -6.67 7.68 -0.94
CA VAL A 82 -6.27 8.40 -2.14
C VAL A 82 -5.92 9.82 -1.75
N LEU A 83 -4.68 10.20 -2.00
CA LEU A 83 -4.11 11.47 -1.57
C LEU A 83 -3.81 12.39 -2.76
N THR A 84 -3.73 13.69 -2.50
CA THR A 84 -3.35 14.69 -3.51
C THR A 84 -1.85 14.85 -3.66
N THR A 85 -1.05 14.07 -2.93
CA THR A 85 0.41 14.15 -2.96
C THR A 85 0.98 13.79 -4.34
N PRO A 86 2.15 14.33 -4.70
CA PRO A 86 2.82 13.93 -5.94
C PRO A 86 3.17 12.44 -5.94
N GLN A 87 3.13 11.84 -7.11
CA GLN A 87 3.49 10.44 -7.28
C GLN A 87 5.01 10.27 -7.26
N ASP A 88 5.50 9.37 -6.41
CA ASP A 88 6.85 8.86 -6.50
C ASP A 88 6.87 7.81 -7.61
N LYS A 89 7.69 8.02 -8.62
CA LYS A 89 7.72 7.15 -9.81
C LYS A 89 8.23 5.75 -9.49
N PHE A 90 9.10 5.61 -8.50
CA PHE A 90 9.67 4.32 -8.13
C PHE A 90 8.77 3.54 -7.17
N CYS A 91 8.27 4.20 -6.13
CA CYS A 91 7.40 3.60 -5.13
C CYS A 91 6.11 4.43 -5.00
N PRO A 92 5.14 4.24 -5.90
CA PRO A 92 3.93 5.06 -5.89
C PRO A 92 2.95 4.70 -4.77
N ILE A 93 3.11 3.54 -4.14
CA ILE A 93 2.18 3.04 -3.13
C ILE A 93 2.89 3.00 -1.79
N ILE A 94 2.18 3.44 -0.73
CA ILE A 94 2.64 3.29 0.65
C ILE A 94 1.74 2.26 1.33
N PHE A 95 2.35 1.22 1.89
CA PHE A 95 1.64 0.22 2.68
C PHE A 95 1.86 0.48 4.16
N GLY A 96 0.75 0.69 4.87
CA GLY A 96 0.76 0.93 6.31
C GLY A 96 0.55 -0.35 7.12
N ARG A 97 0.46 -0.18 8.45
CA ARG A 97 0.39 -1.29 9.39
C ARG A 97 -0.72 -2.31 9.13
N PRO A 98 -1.96 -1.94 8.75
CA PRO A 98 -2.99 -2.96 8.52
C PRO A 98 -2.62 -3.97 7.45
N PHE A 99 -2.06 -3.49 6.32
CA PHE A 99 -1.57 -4.38 5.26
C PHE A 99 -0.35 -5.18 5.75
N LEU A 100 0.59 -4.49 6.38
CA LEU A 100 1.85 -5.11 6.83
C LEU A 100 1.60 -6.16 7.92
N ASN A 101 0.64 -5.94 8.81
CA ASN A 101 0.29 -6.92 9.83
C ASN A 101 -0.26 -8.21 9.21
N THR A 102 -1.00 -8.09 8.11
CA THR A 102 -1.57 -9.25 7.44
C THR A 102 -0.51 -10.01 6.64
N VAL A 103 0.34 -9.29 5.91
CA VAL A 103 1.34 -9.87 4.99
C VAL A 103 2.64 -10.21 5.71
N ASN A 104 3.01 -9.40 6.67
CA ASN A 104 4.34 -9.38 7.27
C ASN A 104 4.67 -10.61 8.09
N ALA A 105 3.67 -11.20 8.75
CA ALA A 105 3.90 -12.44 9.49
C ALA A 105 4.49 -13.53 8.60
N LYS A 106 4.08 -13.58 7.33
CA LYS A 106 4.62 -14.56 6.38
C LYS A 106 5.94 -14.11 5.75
N LEU A 107 6.05 -12.85 5.36
CA LEU A 107 7.25 -12.34 4.68
C LEU A 107 8.45 -12.24 5.62
N ILE A 108 8.25 -11.73 6.83
CA ILE A 108 9.32 -11.60 7.82
C ILE A 108 9.80 -12.98 8.28
N VAL A 109 8.89 -13.87 8.61
CA VAL A 109 9.24 -15.23 9.02
C VAL A 109 10.04 -15.92 7.91
N LYS A 110 9.59 -15.80 6.67
CA LYS A 110 10.29 -16.39 5.53
C LYS A 110 11.70 -15.82 5.37
N ARG A 111 11.87 -14.50 5.53
CA ARG A 111 13.18 -13.85 5.48
C ARG A 111 14.08 -14.27 6.64
N MET A 112 13.53 -14.35 7.83
CA MET A 112 14.28 -14.80 9.01
C MET A 112 14.77 -16.24 8.83
N LEU A 113 13.92 -17.12 8.30
CA LEU A 113 14.29 -18.50 8.02
C LEU A 113 15.41 -18.59 6.97
N LEU A 114 15.33 -17.79 5.92
CA LEU A 114 16.37 -17.73 4.89
C LEU A 114 17.69 -17.22 5.45
N GLN A 115 17.63 -16.19 6.29
CA GLN A 115 18.83 -15.63 6.93
C GLN A 115 19.48 -16.63 7.89
N LEU A 116 18.68 -17.33 8.69
CA LEU A 116 19.18 -18.38 9.56
C LEU A 116 19.84 -19.52 8.77
N ALA A 117 19.28 -19.89 7.63
CA ALA A 117 19.86 -20.90 6.77
C ALA A 117 21.25 -20.49 6.23
N TRP A 118 21.47 -19.20 6.03
CA TRP A 118 22.77 -18.67 5.59
C TRP A 118 23.81 -18.59 6.73
N GLU A 119 23.36 -18.41 7.96
CA GLU A 119 24.23 -18.28 9.13
C GLU A 119 24.64 -19.65 9.73
N ILE A 120 23.94 -20.69 9.38
CA ILE A 120 24.27 -22.07 9.78
C ILE A 120 25.28 -22.69 8.83
#